data_3c6cf79786bd63b2ba0641070d1b47f0
#
_entry.id   3c6cf79786bd63b2ba0641070d1b47f0
#
_cell.length_a   1.000
_cell.length_b   1.000
_cell.length_c   1.000
_cell.angle_alpha   90.00
_cell.angle_beta   90.00
_cell.angle_gamma   90.00
#
_symmetry.space_group_name_H-M   'P 1'
#
loop_
_entity.id
_entity.type
_entity.pdbx_description
1 polymer ?
#
loop_
_entity_poly.entity_id
_entity_poly.type
_entity_poly.pdbx_seq_one_letter_code
_entity_poly.pdbx_strand_id
1 'polypeptide(L)'
;MRLMIATLFLLCACALPAPAQWNKNGERTVDAPDRKTVGGFGAHLLVVEKPQEFIEEWKKPDTPKIKDTNVAKRGEYYGVIVLFAGCKPDDRGICNAEVDYTIYKPDGSLHAERKDQPLWKSQAPPTPNIQLGQAILAIRFEKTDPAGEYKVKARVHDLNAAISIDLETKIQLKK
;
A
#
# COMPACT_ATOMS: atom_id res chain seq x y z
N MET A 1 35.07 -55.99 -16.40
CA MET A 1 33.71 -55.58 -16.09
C MET A 1 33.82 -54.28 -15.33
N ARG A 2 33.68 -53.08 -16.04
CA ARG A 2 33.86 -51.77 -15.43
C ARG A 2 32.48 -51.23 -15.08
N LEU A 3 32.24 -51.03 -13.78
CA LEU A 3 31.00 -50.48 -13.25
C LEU A 3 31.07 -48.94 -13.39
N MET A 4 30.24 -48.36 -14.27
CA MET A 4 30.04 -46.91 -14.36
C MET A 4 29.00 -46.49 -13.31
N ILE A 5 29.44 -45.74 -12.30
CA ILE A 5 28.56 -45.12 -11.33
C ILE A 5 28.12 -43.76 -11.94
N ALA A 6 26.86 -43.67 -12.38
CA ALA A 6 26.26 -42.44 -12.82
C ALA A 6 25.80 -41.65 -11.60
N THR A 7 26.49 -40.57 -11.28
CA THR A 7 26.12 -39.65 -10.22
C THR A 7 25.01 -38.71 -10.73
N LEU A 8 23.79 -38.93 -10.26
CA LEU A 8 22.62 -38.10 -10.57
C LEU A 8 22.69 -36.82 -9.73
N PHE A 9 23.08 -35.68 -10.32
CA PHE A 9 23.00 -34.38 -9.69
C PHE A 9 21.54 -33.95 -9.67
N LEU A 10 20.89 -33.98 -8.50
CA LEU A 10 19.55 -33.41 -8.27
C LEU A 10 19.70 -31.90 -8.16
N LEU A 11 19.43 -31.17 -9.27
CA LEU A 11 19.30 -29.72 -9.22
C LEU A 11 18.05 -29.35 -8.42
N CYS A 12 18.25 -28.97 -7.16
CA CYS A 12 17.20 -28.36 -6.34
C CYS A 12 16.98 -26.94 -6.90
N ALA A 13 16.01 -26.76 -7.80
CA ALA A 13 15.59 -25.45 -8.25
C ALA A 13 14.90 -24.74 -7.07
N CYS A 14 15.63 -23.88 -6.35
CA CYS A 14 15.04 -22.96 -5.40
C CYS A 14 14.12 -22.03 -6.18
N ALA A 15 12.81 -22.25 -6.13
CA ALA A 15 11.82 -21.31 -6.62
C ALA A 15 11.94 -20.05 -5.76
N LEU A 16 12.59 -19.01 -6.31
CA LEU A 16 12.58 -17.68 -5.68
C LEU A 16 11.13 -17.18 -5.67
N PRO A 17 10.63 -16.66 -4.55
CA PRO A 17 9.31 -16.05 -4.52
C PRO A 17 9.25 -14.94 -5.57
N ALA A 18 8.24 -14.99 -6.45
CA ALA A 18 8.01 -13.94 -7.41
C ALA A 18 7.76 -12.62 -6.66
N PRO A 19 8.47 -11.54 -6.97
CA PRO A 19 8.25 -10.26 -6.30
C PRO A 19 6.80 -9.80 -6.53
N ALA A 20 6.19 -9.20 -5.50
CA ALA A 20 4.91 -8.54 -5.64
C ALA A 20 5.03 -7.48 -6.75
N GLN A 21 4.16 -7.55 -7.76
CA GLN A 21 4.22 -6.67 -8.92
C GLN A 21 2.83 -6.09 -9.16
N TRP A 22 2.77 -4.75 -9.26
CA TRP A 22 1.56 -4.07 -9.68
C TRP A 22 1.34 -4.31 -11.16
N ASN A 23 0.15 -4.85 -11.50
CA ASN A 23 -0.24 -5.11 -12.88
C ASN A 23 -1.47 -4.27 -13.23
N LYS A 24 -1.50 -3.72 -14.43
CA LYS A 24 -2.68 -3.11 -15.03
C LYS A 24 -2.93 -3.81 -16.36
N ASN A 25 -4.07 -4.47 -16.49
CA ASN A 25 -4.43 -5.26 -17.68
C ASN A 25 -3.38 -6.34 -18.06
N GLY A 26 -2.73 -6.95 -17.06
CA GLY A 26 -1.70 -7.98 -17.29
C GLY A 26 -0.29 -7.43 -17.53
N GLU A 27 -0.12 -6.13 -17.69
CA GLU A 27 1.20 -5.51 -17.88
C GLU A 27 1.74 -4.98 -16.55
N ARG A 28 3.05 -5.17 -16.33
CA ARG A 28 3.74 -4.63 -15.17
C ARG A 28 3.70 -3.11 -15.20
N THR A 29 3.21 -2.51 -14.11
CA THR A 29 3.24 -1.05 -13.97
C THR A 29 4.58 -0.59 -13.40
N VAL A 30 5.11 0.50 -13.95
CA VAL A 30 6.32 1.17 -13.43
C VAL A 30 6.02 1.84 -12.09
N ASP A 31 7.01 1.93 -11.23
CA ASP A 31 6.95 2.70 -9.99
C ASP A 31 6.57 4.16 -10.27
N ALA A 32 5.71 4.70 -9.42
CA ALA A 32 5.23 6.08 -9.45
C ALA A 32 5.36 6.68 -8.04
N PRO A 33 5.24 8.00 -7.87
CA PRO A 33 5.32 8.62 -6.53
C PRO A 33 4.34 8.02 -5.52
N ASP A 34 3.15 7.64 -5.95
CA ASP A 34 2.07 7.05 -5.14
C ASP A 34 2.11 5.53 -5.07
N ARG A 35 2.98 4.86 -5.88
CA ARG A 35 3.02 3.39 -5.97
C ARG A 35 4.42 2.89 -6.25
N LYS A 36 4.95 2.05 -5.36
CA LYS A 36 6.31 1.49 -5.47
C LYS A 36 6.38 0.05 -5.00
N THR A 37 7.45 -0.64 -5.43
CA THR A 37 7.79 -1.98 -4.97
C THR A 37 9.27 -2.05 -4.62
N VAL A 38 9.59 -2.54 -3.41
CA VAL A 38 10.96 -2.74 -2.93
C VAL A 38 11.07 -4.14 -2.33
N GLY A 39 12.02 -4.93 -2.77
CA GLY A 39 12.31 -6.26 -2.18
C GLY A 39 11.12 -7.23 -2.16
N GLY A 40 10.18 -7.09 -3.10
CA GLY A 40 8.96 -7.90 -3.15
C GLY A 40 7.78 -7.33 -2.37
N PHE A 41 7.98 -6.34 -1.49
CA PHE A 41 6.91 -5.61 -0.82
C PHE A 41 6.45 -4.44 -1.70
N GLY A 42 5.17 -4.41 -2.04
CA GLY A 42 4.57 -3.36 -2.86
C GLY A 42 3.55 -2.56 -2.06
N ALA A 43 3.52 -1.23 -2.27
CA ALA A 43 2.55 -0.34 -1.64
C ALA A 43 2.03 0.72 -2.61
N HIS A 44 0.75 1.10 -2.48
CA HIS A 44 0.07 2.09 -3.29
C HIS A 44 -0.79 2.99 -2.39
N LEU A 45 -0.47 4.28 -2.36
CA LEU A 45 -1.16 5.32 -1.60
C LEU A 45 -2.28 5.93 -2.44
N LEU A 46 -3.49 5.96 -1.89
CA LEU A 46 -4.67 6.49 -2.54
C LEU A 46 -5.45 7.42 -1.62
N VAL A 47 -6.19 8.36 -2.21
CA VAL A 47 -7.25 9.09 -1.53
C VAL A 47 -8.57 8.67 -2.13
N VAL A 48 -9.53 8.25 -1.29
CA VAL A 48 -10.84 7.80 -1.72
C VAL A 48 -11.93 8.66 -1.12
N GLU A 49 -12.99 8.89 -1.90
CA GLU A 49 -14.23 9.44 -1.37
C GLU A 49 -14.98 8.36 -0.59
N LYS A 50 -15.79 8.78 0.39
CA LYS A 50 -16.69 7.89 1.15
C LYS A 50 -15.98 6.61 1.65
N PRO A 51 -14.99 6.74 2.54
CA PRO A 51 -14.13 5.62 2.94
C PRO A 51 -14.90 4.42 3.51
N GLN A 52 -16.06 4.63 4.16
CA GLN A 52 -16.91 3.54 4.67
C GLN A 52 -17.48 2.70 3.53
N GLU A 53 -17.99 3.33 2.46
CA GLU A 53 -18.50 2.62 1.28
C GLU A 53 -17.37 1.83 0.61
N PHE A 54 -16.17 2.41 0.53
CA PHE A 54 -14.99 1.75 -0.01
C PHE A 54 -14.62 0.49 0.79
N ILE A 55 -14.62 0.56 2.14
CA ILE A 55 -14.35 -0.59 3.01
C ILE A 55 -15.38 -1.69 2.80
N GLU A 56 -16.67 -1.36 2.70
CA GLU A 56 -17.72 -2.35 2.46
C GLU A 56 -17.59 -3.01 1.08
N GLU A 57 -17.24 -2.26 0.05
CA GLU A 57 -16.96 -2.82 -1.28
C GLU A 57 -15.73 -3.74 -1.24
N TRP A 58 -14.70 -3.41 -0.45
CA TRP A 58 -13.50 -4.24 -0.31
C TRP A 58 -13.75 -5.60 0.34
N LYS A 59 -14.78 -5.73 1.17
CA LYS A 59 -15.16 -6.99 1.83
C LYS A 59 -15.87 -7.98 0.89
N LYS A 60 -16.30 -7.54 -0.28
CA LYS A 60 -16.97 -8.40 -1.25
C LYS A 60 -15.96 -9.37 -1.89
N PRO A 61 -16.40 -10.55 -2.37
CA PRO A 61 -15.52 -11.55 -2.96
C PRO A 61 -14.85 -11.09 -4.26
N ASP A 62 -15.46 -10.13 -4.96
CA ASP A 62 -14.91 -9.56 -6.19
C ASP A 62 -13.96 -8.40 -5.88
N THR A 63 -12.86 -8.29 -6.62
CA THR A 63 -11.95 -7.14 -6.50
C THR A 63 -12.72 -5.85 -6.84
N PRO A 64 -12.83 -4.88 -5.90
CA PRO A 64 -13.58 -3.67 -6.17
C PRO A 64 -12.88 -2.82 -7.22
N LYS A 65 -13.69 -2.07 -7.99
CA LYS A 65 -13.14 -1.01 -8.84
C LYS A 65 -12.66 0.13 -7.95
N ILE A 66 -11.36 0.32 -7.90
CA ILE A 66 -10.74 1.40 -7.14
C ILE A 66 -11.11 2.73 -7.80
N LYS A 67 -11.80 3.59 -7.03
CA LYS A 67 -12.11 4.96 -7.42
C LYS A 67 -11.36 5.89 -6.47
N ASP A 68 -10.17 6.29 -6.90
CA ASP A 68 -9.40 7.32 -6.24
C ASP A 68 -9.85 8.72 -6.67
N THR A 69 -9.50 9.71 -5.86
CA THR A 69 -9.76 11.12 -6.15
C THR A 69 -8.53 11.96 -5.83
N ASN A 70 -8.31 12.98 -6.65
CA ASN A 70 -7.32 14.03 -6.41
C ASN A 70 -7.98 15.38 -6.15
N VAL A 71 -9.30 15.41 -5.93
CA VAL A 71 -10.08 16.63 -5.68
C VAL A 71 -10.88 16.46 -4.40
N ALA A 72 -10.85 17.49 -3.54
CA ALA A 72 -11.65 17.55 -2.33
C ALA A 72 -12.60 18.75 -2.32
N LYS A 73 -13.68 18.59 -1.59
CA LYS A 73 -14.64 19.64 -1.22
C LYS A 73 -14.70 19.77 0.30
N ARG A 74 -15.01 20.98 0.77
CA ARG A 74 -15.17 21.25 2.20
C ARG A 74 -16.38 20.50 2.77
N GLY A 75 -16.24 20.02 4.00
CA GLY A 75 -17.32 19.33 4.71
C GLY A 75 -17.47 17.85 4.35
N GLU A 76 -16.85 17.36 3.26
CA GLU A 76 -16.87 15.96 2.86
C GLU A 76 -15.73 15.18 3.52
N TYR A 77 -15.94 13.87 3.76
CA TYR A 77 -14.95 12.95 4.31
C TYR A 77 -14.23 12.22 3.20
N TYR A 78 -12.91 12.12 3.35
CA TYR A 78 -12.02 11.35 2.49
C TYR A 78 -11.22 10.35 3.32
N GLY A 79 -10.86 9.23 2.73
CA GLY A 79 -9.96 8.26 3.32
C GLY A 79 -8.61 8.26 2.61
N VAL A 80 -7.53 8.47 3.36
CA VAL A 80 -6.17 8.18 2.88
C VAL A 80 -5.90 6.72 3.23
N ILE A 81 -5.67 5.91 2.22
CA ILE A 81 -5.51 4.45 2.33
C ILE A 81 -4.22 3.99 1.68
N VAL A 82 -3.70 2.87 2.14
CA VAL A 82 -2.61 2.15 1.48
C VAL A 82 -3.11 0.76 1.09
N LEU A 83 -3.00 0.44 -0.19
CA LEU A 83 -3.05 -0.93 -0.67
C LEU A 83 -1.64 -1.50 -0.65
N PHE A 84 -1.49 -2.78 -0.30
CA PHE A 84 -0.19 -3.43 -0.26
C PHE A 84 -0.24 -4.88 -0.73
N ALA A 85 0.93 -5.45 -1.03
CA ALA A 85 1.12 -6.87 -1.31
C ALA A 85 2.53 -7.31 -0.94
N GLY A 86 2.73 -8.59 -0.65
CA GLY A 86 4.05 -9.19 -0.49
C GLY A 86 4.76 -8.87 0.82
N CYS A 87 4.04 -8.59 1.91
CA CYS A 87 4.66 -8.45 3.23
C CYS A 87 5.35 -9.75 3.64
N LYS A 88 6.51 -9.65 4.31
CA LYS A 88 7.29 -10.80 4.77
C LYS A 88 6.68 -11.39 6.04
N PRO A 89 6.28 -12.67 6.07
CA PRO A 89 5.86 -13.33 7.30
C PRO A 89 7.06 -13.63 8.22
N ASP A 90 6.80 -13.67 9.53
CA ASP A 90 7.68 -14.29 10.52
C ASP A 90 7.57 -15.84 10.49
N ASP A 91 8.27 -16.52 11.41
CA ASP A 91 8.26 -17.99 11.52
C ASP A 91 6.88 -18.59 11.85
N ARG A 92 5.93 -17.77 12.30
CA ARG A 92 4.53 -18.13 12.58
C ARG A 92 3.59 -17.80 11.42
N GLY A 93 4.13 -17.26 10.33
CA GLY A 93 3.34 -16.80 9.19
C GLY A 93 2.71 -15.43 9.35
N ILE A 94 3.10 -14.64 10.37
CA ILE A 94 2.52 -13.32 10.67
C ILE A 94 3.34 -12.22 9.98
N CYS A 95 2.68 -11.36 9.20
CA CYS A 95 3.23 -10.10 8.77
C CYS A 95 3.17 -9.05 9.89
N ASN A 96 4.17 -8.15 9.92
CA ASN A 96 4.20 -7.00 10.81
C ASN A 96 4.56 -5.76 9.99
N ALA A 97 3.54 -5.07 9.49
CA ALA A 97 3.70 -3.88 8.67
C ALA A 97 2.96 -2.69 9.29
N GLU A 98 3.57 -1.51 9.18
CA GLU A 98 3.07 -0.24 9.73
C GLU A 98 3.08 0.84 8.65
N VAL A 99 2.36 1.93 8.92
CA VAL A 99 2.30 3.10 8.05
C VAL A 99 2.26 4.39 8.86
N ASP A 100 3.07 5.36 8.42
CA ASP A 100 3.01 6.75 8.86
C ASP A 100 2.31 7.57 7.79
N TYR A 101 1.31 8.33 8.16
CA TYR A 101 0.63 9.28 7.29
C TYR A 101 1.00 10.73 7.67
N THR A 102 1.26 11.56 6.67
CA THR A 102 1.48 12.99 6.86
C THR A 102 0.81 13.79 5.75
N ILE A 103 0.05 14.81 6.11
CA ILE A 103 -0.61 15.71 5.15
C ILE A 103 -0.10 17.12 5.38
N TYR A 104 0.35 17.77 4.31
CA TYR A 104 0.79 19.16 4.33
C TYR A 104 -0.21 20.05 3.60
N LYS A 105 -0.41 21.27 4.13
CA LYS A 105 -1.19 22.33 3.51
C LYS A 105 -0.48 22.90 2.27
N PRO A 106 -1.17 23.72 1.45
CA PRO A 106 -0.56 24.36 0.29
C PRO A 106 0.67 25.24 0.61
N ASP A 107 0.76 25.79 1.82
CA ASP A 107 1.88 26.58 2.30
C ASP A 107 3.05 25.73 2.86
N GLY A 108 2.91 24.40 2.85
CA GLY A 108 3.89 23.46 3.38
C GLY A 108 3.77 23.19 4.89
N SER A 109 2.89 23.87 5.61
CA SER A 109 2.65 23.58 7.02
C SER A 109 1.92 22.25 7.21
N LEU A 110 2.09 21.64 8.39
CA LEU A 110 1.45 20.37 8.73
C LEU A 110 -0.07 20.56 8.84
N HIS A 111 -0.84 19.72 8.18
CA HIS A 111 -2.29 19.63 8.32
C HIS A 111 -2.72 18.48 9.24
N ALA A 112 -2.16 17.28 9.04
CA ALA A 112 -2.44 16.10 9.83
C ALA A 112 -1.25 15.13 9.83
N GLU A 113 -1.08 14.39 10.93
CA GLU A 113 -0.09 13.33 11.05
C GLU A 113 -0.64 12.18 11.88
N ARG A 114 -0.30 10.94 11.49
CA ARG A 114 -0.48 9.72 12.28
C ARG A 114 0.73 8.83 12.04
N LYS A 115 1.39 8.38 13.11
CA LYS A 115 2.57 7.52 13.08
C LYS A 115 2.26 6.14 13.62
N ASP A 116 3.08 5.17 13.23
CA ASP A 116 3.09 3.79 13.73
C ASP A 116 1.71 3.11 13.65
N GLN A 117 0.92 3.47 12.61
CA GLN A 117 -0.40 2.88 12.43
C GLN A 117 -0.28 1.47 11.87
N PRO A 118 -1.07 0.49 12.36
CA PRO A 118 -0.98 -0.88 11.86
C PRO A 118 -1.44 -0.95 10.39
N LEU A 119 -0.51 -1.19 9.46
CA LEU A 119 -0.88 -1.50 8.08
C LEU A 119 -1.41 -2.93 7.98
N TRP A 120 -0.67 -3.89 8.58
CA TRP A 120 -1.10 -5.29 8.64
C TRP A 120 -0.34 -6.04 9.74
N LYS A 121 -1.05 -6.51 10.77
CA LYS A 121 -0.51 -7.30 11.88
C LYS A 121 -1.31 -8.61 12.03
N SER A 122 -1.22 -9.46 10.99
CA SER A 122 -2.01 -10.68 10.89
C SER A 122 -1.31 -11.72 10.01
N GLN A 123 -1.95 -12.86 9.77
CA GLN A 123 -1.48 -13.86 8.81
C GLN A 123 -1.15 -13.22 7.46
N ALA A 124 -0.04 -13.66 6.86
CA ALA A 124 0.36 -13.20 5.53
C ALA A 124 -0.74 -13.50 4.51
N PRO A 125 -1.18 -12.50 3.74
CA PRO A 125 -2.15 -12.74 2.68
C PRO A 125 -1.57 -13.67 1.62
N PRO A 126 -2.42 -14.48 0.95
CA PRO A 126 -1.95 -15.26 -0.19
C PRO A 126 -1.33 -14.37 -1.27
N THR A 127 -0.13 -14.73 -1.74
CA THR A 127 0.51 -14.04 -2.87
C THR A 127 -0.15 -14.52 -4.18
N PRO A 128 -0.50 -13.65 -5.12
CA PRO A 128 -0.14 -12.22 -5.25
C PRO A 128 -1.26 -11.23 -4.85
N ASN A 129 -2.10 -11.57 -3.90
CA ASN A 129 -3.29 -10.77 -3.59
C ASN A 129 -2.92 -9.40 -3.02
N ILE A 130 -3.57 -8.36 -3.57
CA ILE A 130 -3.53 -7.00 -3.03
C ILE A 130 -4.46 -6.93 -1.82
N GLN A 131 -3.99 -6.27 -0.76
CA GLN A 131 -4.74 -6.07 0.47
C GLN A 131 -4.98 -4.58 0.75
N LEU A 132 -6.12 -4.27 1.35
CA LEU A 132 -6.36 -2.98 1.96
C LEU A 132 -5.68 -2.93 3.33
N GLY A 133 -4.85 -1.94 3.56
CA GLY A 133 -4.25 -1.70 4.88
C GLY A 133 -5.32 -1.49 5.97
N GLN A 134 -5.04 -1.97 7.18
CA GLN A 134 -5.97 -1.88 8.31
C GLN A 134 -6.17 -0.43 8.76
N ALA A 135 -5.13 0.40 8.69
CA ALA A 135 -5.20 1.81 9.06
C ALA A 135 -5.68 2.66 7.88
N ILE A 136 -6.72 3.44 8.12
CA ILE A 136 -7.25 4.45 7.21
C ILE A 136 -7.20 5.80 7.93
N LEU A 137 -6.52 6.79 7.34
CA LEU A 137 -6.57 8.15 7.85
C LEU A 137 -7.78 8.86 7.26
N ALA A 138 -8.82 9.05 8.09
CA ALA A 138 -9.96 9.88 7.71
C ALA A 138 -9.59 11.37 7.78
N ILE A 139 -9.86 12.10 6.72
CA ILE A 139 -9.67 13.54 6.64
C ILE A 139 -10.97 14.24 6.24
N ARG A 140 -11.15 15.47 6.73
CA ARG A 140 -12.22 16.38 6.36
C ARG A 140 -11.67 17.79 6.31
N PHE A 141 -11.95 18.50 5.23
CA PHE A 141 -11.53 19.89 5.09
C PHE A 141 -12.60 20.83 5.62
N GLU A 142 -12.22 21.70 6.55
CA GLU A 142 -13.10 22.66 7.17
C GLU A 142 -13.20 23.94 6.33
N LYS A 143 -14.15 24.84 6.69
CA LYS A 143 -14.35 26.13 5.99
C LYS A 143 -13.12 27.02 6.04
N THR A 144 -12.33 26.93 7.11
CA THR A 144 -11.13 27.73 7.35
C THR A 144 -9.88 27.17 6.66
N ASP A 145 -9.93 25.95 6.13
CA ASP A 145 -8.79 25.36 5.44
C ASP A 145 -8.49 26.11 4.13
N PRO A 146 -7.23 26.45 3.85
CA PRO A 146 -6.87 27.16 2.63
C PRO A 146 -7.15 26.30 1.40
N ALA A 147 -7.77 26.90 0.37
CA ALA A 147 -7.90 26.23 -0.93
C ALA A 147 -6.52 26.08 -1.56
N GLY A 148 -6.30 24.97 -2.27
CA GLY A 148 -5.03 24.69 -2.92
C GLY A 148 -4.68 23.20 -2.90
N GLU A 149 -3.45 22.89 -3.31
CA GLU A 149 -2.93 21.54 -3.38
C GLU A 149 -2.36 21.11 -2.01
N TYR A 150 -2.94 20.07 -1.43
CA TYR A 150 -2.44 19.40 -0.25
C TYR A 150 -1.58 18.21 -0.67
N LYS A 151 -0.41 18.09 -0.07
CA LYS A 151 0.50 16.97 -0.30
C LYS A 151 0.21 15.88 0.74
N VAL A 152 -0.08 14.68 0.27
CA VAL A 152 -0.37 13.50 1.10
C VAL A 152 0.79 12.54 0.99
N LYS A 153 1.42 12.21 2.10
CA LYS A 153 2.54 11.28 2.18
C LYS A 153 2.18 10.06 3.03
N ALA A 154 2.73 8.93 2.65
CA ALA A 154 2.77 7.75 3.49
C ALA A 154 4.19 7.16 3.48
N ARG A 155 4.69 6.79 4.65
CA ARG A 155 5.85 5.93 4.78
C ARG A 155 5.38 4.58 5.29
N VAL A 156 5.60 3.55 4.49
CA VAL A 156 5.15 2.19 4.78
C VAL A 156 6.34 1.34 5.17
N HIS A 157 6.20 0.58 6.26
CA HIS A 157 7.26 -0.26 6.81
C HIS A 157 6.83 -1.72 6.84
N ASP A 158 7.60 -2.61 6.23
CA ASP A 158 7.57 -4.04 6.52
C ASP A 158 8.68 -4.33 7.55
N LEU A 159 8.30 -4.46 8.82
CA LEU A 159 9.25 -4.60 9.92
C LEU A 159 9.97 -5.95 9.90
N ASN A 160 9.32 -7.00 9.40
CA ASN A 160 9.94 -8.33 9.28
C ASN A 160 10.98 -8.40 8.15
N ALA A 161 10.83 -7.57 7.13
CA ALA A 161 11.77 -7.48 6.01
C ALA A 161 12.80 -6.35 6.19
N ALA A 162 12.61 -5.45 7.17
CA ALA A 162 13.36 -4.19 7.33
C ALA A 162 13.32 -3.32 6.04
N ILE A 163 12.16 -3.27 5.39
CA ILE A 163 11.91 -2.47 4.18
C ILE A 163 11.05 -1.28 4.52
N SER A 164 11.38 -0.12 3.91
CA SER A 164 10.54 1.09 3.97
C SER A 164 10.29 1.63 2.58
N ILE A 165 9.06 2.11 2.33
CA ILE A 165 8.62 2.69 1.07
C ILE A 165 8.04 4.07 1.34
N ASP A 166 8.62 5.11 0.74
CA ASP A 166 8.04 6.47 0.77
C ASP A 166 7.14 6.67 -0.44
N LEU A 167 5.88 7.05 -0.16
CA LEU A 167 4.84 7.33 -1.15
C LEU A 167 4.34 8.76 -1.02
N GLU A 168 3.92 9.34 -2.13
CA GLU A 168 3.37 10.68 -2.18
C GLU A 168 2.24 10.76 -3.21
N THR A 169 1.12 11.39 -2.83
CA THR A 169 0.05 11.81 -3.74
C THR A 169 -0.43 13.20 -3.35
N LYS A 170 -1.39 13.74 -4.08
CA LYS A 170 -1.89 15.10 -3.89
C LYS A 170 -3.40 15.13 -3.94
N ILE A 171 -4.00 16.06 -3.20
CA ILE A 171 -5.43 16.34 -3.27
C ILE A 171 -5.67 17.85 -3.37
N GLN A 172 -6.43 18.27 -4.36
CA GLN A 172 -6.77 19.67 -4.62
C GLN A 172 -8.04 20.04 -3.87
N LEU A 173 -7.95 20.88 -2.82
CA LEU A 173 -9.10 21.49 -2.19
C LEU A 173 -9.60 22.65 -3.04
N LYS A 174 -10.83 22.55 -3.55
CA LYS A 174 -11.47 23.62 -4.34
C LYS A 174 -11.87 24.80 -3.45
N LYS A 175 -11.97 25.98 -4.06
CA LYS A 175 -12.47 27.23 -3.43
C LYS A 175 -13.93 27.09 -3.00
#